data_5a2fb6e9c4659dd3bb053379cb12b66c
#
_entry.id   5a2fb6e9c4659dd3bb053379cb12b66c
#
_cell.length_a   1.000
_cell.length_b   1.000
_cell.length_c   1.000
_cell.angle_alpha   90.00
_cell.angle_beta   90.00
_cell.angle_gamma   90.00
#
_symmetry.space_group_name_H-M   'P 1'
#
loop_
_entity.id
_entity.type
_entity.pdbx_description
1 polymer ?
#
loop_
_entity_poly.entity_id
_entity_poly.type
_entity_poly.pdbx_seq_one_letter_code
_entity_poly.pdbx_strand_id
1 'polypeptide(L)'
;MKKKTNILLLTLFAFSGIILTSCEEKGFWCHDVSPFDINMIIEDADGNNLLNPEFEGNIIDQMTLTYNDETYKIDNTKENIATRALPSKFYGLRHFCCDNGRHFITFGNFVGEHNYKEEKITINWGDGTSDEVTFTNKVRGGSHTPKLDITRTIKHNGQKVDADIEIILRTILMENPYDHPNGKAFVIVH
;
A
#
# COMPACT_ATOMS: atom_id res chain seq x y z
N MET A 1 -27.45 -57.59 -41.10
CA MET A 1 -27.80 -56.38 -40.31
C MET A 1 -26.98 -56.19 -39.01
N LYS A 2 -26.36 -57.22 -38.41
CA LYS A 2 -25.60 -57.08 -37.14
C LYS A 2 -24.27 -56.31 -37.21
N LYS A 3 -23.59 -56.26 -38.38
CA LYS A 3 -22.31 -55.54 -38.51
C LYS A 3 -22.42 -54.01 -38.50
N LYS A 4 -23.54 -53.43 -38.96
CA LYS A 4 -23.73 -51.97 -39.03
C LYS A 4 -24.01 -51.37 -37.63
N THR A 5 -24.64 -52.14 -36.76
CA THR A 5 -24.96 -51.70 -35.41
C THR A 5 -23.72 -51.57 -34.51
N ASN A 6 -22.73 -52.45 -34.69
CA ASN A 6 -21.48 -52.40 -33.91
C ASN A 6 -20.58 -51.23 -34.31
N ILE A 7 -20.59 -50.79 -35.58
CA ILE A 7 -19.80 -49.64 -36.02
C ILE A 7 -20.40 -48.34 -35.44
N LEU A 8 -21.75 -48.24 -35.40
CA LEU A 8 -22.43 -47.05 -34.84
C LEU A 8 -22.18 -46.93 -33.36
N LEU A 9 -22.14 -48.08 -32.63
CA LEU A 9 -21.86 -48.07 -31.18
C LEU A 9 -20.39 -47.66 -30.87
N LEU A 10 -19.44 -48.11 -31.72
CA LEU A 10 -18.02 -47.77 -31.58
C LEU A 10 -17.76 -46.26 -31.87
N THR A 11 -18.45 -45.69 -32.84
CA THR A 11 -18.32 -44.26 -33.11
C THR A 11 -18.95 -43.38 -32.04
N LEU A 12 -20.03 -43.82 -31.38
CA LEU A 12 -20.62 -43.11 -30.25
C LEU A 12 -19.69 -43.12 -29.01
N PHE A 13 -19.00 -44.23 -28.76
CA PHE A 13 -17.99 -44.31 -27.69
C PHE A 13 -16.74 -43.49 -27.94
N ALA A 14 -16.29 -43.38 -29.18
CA ALA A 14 -15.15 -42.55 -29.55
C ALA A 14 -15.46 -41.03 -29.41
N PHE A 15 -16.72 -40.64 -29.70
CA PHE A 15 -17.12 -39.23 -29.56
C PHE A 15 -17.37 -38.82 -28.09
N SER A 16 -17.82 -39.76 -27.22
CA SER A 16 -17.98 -39.46 -25.78
C SER A 16 -16.66 -39.35 -25.02
N GLY A 17 -15.56 -39.96 -25.53
CA GLY A 17 -14.22 -39.84 -24.95
C GLY A 17 -13.55 -38.49 -25.20
N ILE A 18 -13.98 -37.72 -26.21
CA ILE A 18 -13.38 -36.45 -26.54
C ILE A 18 -13.98 -35.29 -25.72
N ILE A 19 -15.15 -35.45 -25.15
CA ILE A 19 -15.85 -34.43 -24.35
C ILE A 19 -15.35 -34.43 -22.89
N LEU A 20 -14.55 -35.42 -22.47
CA LEU A 20 -13.99 -35.52 -21.12
C LEU A 20 -12.54 -34.99 -21.00
N THR A 21 -12.01 -34.35 -22.04
CA THR A 21 -10.90 -33.43 -21.78
C THR A 21 -11.48 -32.23 -21.07
N SER A 22 -11.68 -32.41 -19.77
CA SER A 22 -11.88 -31.35 -18.79
C SER A 22 -10.94 -30.21 -19.19
N CYS A 23 -11.50 -29.07 -19.51
CA CYS A 23 -10.77 -27.83 -19.36
C CYS A 23 -10.22 -27.88 -17.92
N GLU A 24 -8.91 -28.02 -17.75
CA GLU A 24 -8.29 -27.61 -16.50
C GLU A 24 -8.71 -26.14 -16.35
N GLU A 25 -9.70 -25.90 -15.51
CA GLU A 25 -10.01 -24.58 -15.05
C GLU A 25 -8.70 -24.12 -14.37
N LYS A 26 -7.93 -23.33 -15.10
CA LYS A 26 -6.81 -22.61 -14.50
C LYS A 26 -7.44 -21.82 -13.37
N GLY A 27 -7.22 -22.29 -12.13
CA GLY A 27 -7.85 -21.75 -10.96
C GLY A 27 -7.72 -20.22 -10.96
N PHE A 28 -8.82 -19.55 -10.76
CA PHE A 28 -8.84 -18.09 -10.61
C PHE A 28 -8.44 -17.77 -9.17
N TRP A 29 -7.29 -17.16 -8.98
CA TRP A 29 -6.80 -16.72 -7.68
C TRP A 29 -7.28 -15.30 -7.39
N CYS A 30 -8.00 -15.13 -6.30
CA CYS A 30 -8.33 -13.82 -5.76
C CYS A 30 -7.21 -13.43 -4.78
N HIS A 31 -6.46 -12.40 -5.10
CA HIS A 31 -5.41 -11.87 -4.24
C HIS A 31 -5.96 -10.71 -3.43
N ASP A 32 -5.89 -10.82 -2.12
CA ASP A 32 -6.20 -9.74 -1.19
C ASP A 32 -4.89 -9.01 -0.86
N VAL A 33 -4.62 -7.93 -1.55
CA VAL A 33 -3.42 -7.11 -1.35
C VAL A 33 -3.81 -5.89 -0.53
N SER A 34 -3.35 -5.85 0.71
CA SER A 34 -3.58 -4.72 1.59
C SER A 34 -3.06 -3.42 0.99
N PRO A 35 -3.79 -2.33 1.13
CA PRO A 35 -3.30 -1.00 0.84
C PRO A 35 -2.00 -0.71 1.59
N PHE A 36 -1.28 0.32 1.17
CA PHE A 36 -0.05 0.73 1.82
C PHE A 36 0.04 2.24 1.97
N ASP A 37 0.83 2.65 2.93
CA ASP A 37 1.09 4.02 3.28
C ASP A 37 2.58 4.34 3.13
N ILE A 38 2.89 5.62 2.94
CA ILE A 38 4.24 6.17 3.03
C ILE A 38 4.38 6.77 4.43
N ASN A 39 5.18 6.12 5.27
CA ASN A 39 5.38 6.52 6.66
C ASN A 39 6.74 7.20 6.82
N MET A 40 6.76 8.37 7.43
CA MET A 40 7.95 9.22 7.54
C MET A 40 8.12 9.74 8.97
N ILE A 41 9.33 9.65 9.48
CA ILE A 41 9.76 10.30 10.71
C ILE A 41 10.65 11.46 10.29
N ILE A 42 10.42 12.62 10.86
CA ILE A 42 11.16 13.84 10.52
C ILE A 42 12.00 14.22 11.73
N GLU A 43 13.30 14.35 11.54
CA GLU A 43 14.24 14.72 12.60
C GLU A 43 15.12 15.89 12.14
N ASP A 44 15.60 16.69 13.09
CA ASP A 44 16.64 17.66 12.84
C ASP A 44 18.03 17.00 12.86
N ALA A 45 19.08 17.79 12.62
CA ALA A 45 20.47 17.32 12.63
C ALA A 45 20.94 16.80 14.00
N ASP A 46 20.26 17.20 15.08
CA ASP A 46 20.54 16.77 16.45
C ASP A 46 19.72 15.53 16.84
N GLY A 47 18.85 15.03 15.95
CA GLY A 47 17.99 13.87 16.16
C GLY A 47 16.71 14.16 16.93
N ASN A 48 16.32 15.44 17.08
CA ASN A 48 15.04 15.79 17.67
C ASN A 48 13.91 15.52 16.67
N ASN A 49 12.83 14.91 17.14
CA ASN A 49 11.67 14.63 16.30
C ASN A 49 10.84 15.90 16.08
N LEU A 50 10.89 16.45 14.87
CA LEU A 50 10.20 17.68 14.47
C LEU A 50 8.66 17.52 14.40
N LEU A 51 8.16 16.29 14.50
CA LEU A 51 6.73 15.98 14.57
C LEU A 51 6.23 15.82 16.00
N ASN A 52 7.08 16.02 17.02
CA ASN A 52 6.65 16.03 18.41
C ASN A 52 6.00 17.37 18.77
N PRO A 53 4.71 17.44 19.11
CA PRO A 53 4.04 18.69 19.47
C PRO A 53 4.64 19.41 20.68
N GLU A 54 5.33 18.66 21.57
CA GLU A 54 5.98 19.21 22.77
C GLU A 54 7.36 19.83 22.46
N PHE A 55 7.89 19.58 21.27
CA PHE A 55 9.16 20.15 20.84
C PHE A 55 8.96 21.58 20.33
N GLU A 56 9.69 22.55 20.85
CA GLU A 56 9.55 23.98 20.50
C GLU A 56 9.78 24.23 19.00
N GLY A 57 10.67 23.46 18.38
CA GLY A 57 10.99 23.49 16.95
C GLY A 57 10.09 22.64 16.08
N ASN A 58 8.90 22.20 16.56
CA ASN A 58 8.04 21.35 15.73
C ASN A 58 7.50 22.08 14.50
N ILE A 59 7.24 21.29 13.44
CA ILE A 59 6.83 21.82 12.12
C ILE A 59 5.41 21.36 11.71
N ILE A 60 4.66 20.76 12.61
CA ILE A 60 3.37 20.11 12.34
C ILE A 60 2.40 21.04 11.62
N ASP A 61 2.28 22.29 12.09
CA ASP A 61 1.34 23.26 11.54
C ASP A 61 1.85 23.96 10.27
N GLN A 62 3.15 23.89 10.00
CA GLN A 62 3.80 24.61 8.90
C GLN A 62 3.95 23.73 7.66
N MET A 63 4.22 22.42 7.88
CA MET A 63 4.49 21.52 6.77
C MET A 63 3.24 21.20 5.97
N THR A 64 3.44 21.02 4.67
CA THR A 64 2.42 20.51 3.75
C THR A 64 3.05 19.49 2.83
N LEU A 65 2.21 18.67 2.22
CA LEU A 65 2.61 17.67 1.26
C LEU A 65 1.80 17.85 -0.02
N THR A 66 2.47 17.86 -1.17
CA THR A 66 1.81 17.96 -2.48
C THR A 66 1.96 16.66 -3.24
N TYR A 67 0.84 16.13 -3.74
CA TYR A 67 0.76 14.94 -4.58
C TYR A 67 -0.36 15.10 -5.61
N ASN A 68 -0.07 14.81 -6.89
CA ASN A 68 -1.01 14.99 -8.00
C ASN A 68 -1.69 16.37 -8.04
N ASP A 69 -0.90 17.43 -7.89
CA ASP A 69 -1.35 18.82 -7.86
C ASP A 69 -2.29 19.20 -6.69
N GLU A 70 -2.52 18.27 -5.76
CA GLU A 70 -3.25 18.54 -4.53
C GLU A 70 -2.31 18.75 -3.35
N THR A 71 -2.61 19.74 -2.50
CA THR A 71 -1.86 20.01 -1.28
C THR A 71 -2.59 19.52 -0.06
N TYR A 72 -1.88 18.74 0.75
CA TYR A 72 -2.39 18.10 1.96
C TYR A 72 -1.74 18.73 3.19
N LYS A 73 -2.57 19.04 4.17
CA LYS A 73 -2.15 19.35 5.55
C LYS A 73 -2.45 18.15 6.43
N ILE A 74 -1.82 18.10 7.60
CA ILE A 74 -2.11 17.09 8.61
C ILE A 74 -3.58 17.22 9.04
N ASP A 75 -4.34 16.16 8.84
CA ASP A 75 -5.76 16.09 9.16
C ASP A 75 -6.10 14.69 9.73
N ASN A 76 -6.13 14.62 11.05
CA ASN A 76 -6.44 13.39 11.76
C ASN A 76 -7.96 13.14 11.89
N THR A 77 -8.81 14.02 11.34
CA THR A 77 -10.27 13.86 11.40
C THR A 77 -10.81 12.96 10.30
N LYS A 78 -10.03 12.71 9.26
CA LYS A 78 -10.41 11.81 8.16
C LYS A 78 -10.32 10.36 8.62
N GLU A 79 -11.49 9.77 8.87
CA GLU A 79 -11.59 8.36 9.19
C GLU A 79 -11.35 7.49 7.95
N ASN A 80 -10.54 6.46 8.11
CA ASN A 80 -10.40 5.43 7.10
C ASN A 80 -11.44 4.33 7.38
N ILE A 81 -12.65 4.50 6.86
CA ILE A 81 -13.69 3.48 6.95
C ILE A 81 -13.43 2.43 5.86
N ALA A 82 -12.41 1.63 6.05
CA ALA A 82 -12.18 0.45 5.23
C ALA A 82 -13.00 -0.72 5.76
N THR A 83 -14.00 -1.13 5.03
CA THR A 83 -14.71 -2.40 5.27
C THR A 83 -14.47 -3.34 4.09
N ARG A 84 -14.69 -4.65 4.27
CA ARG A 84 -14.64 -5.62 3.16
C ARG A 84 -15.54 -5.24 1.97
N ALA A 85 -16.55 -4.41 2.21
CA ALA A 85 -17.53 -3.97 1.21
C ALA A 85 -17.20 -2.60 0.57
N LEU A 86 -16.30 -1.83 1.19
CA LEU A 86 -15.91 -0.50 0.70
C LEU A 86 -14.39 -0.46 0.55
N PRO A 87 -13.88 -0.08 -0.63
CA PRO A 87 -12.45 0.13 -0.79
C PRO A 87 -12.01 1.24 0.17
N SER A 88 -10.82 1.07 0.74
CA SER A 88 -10.21 2.10 1.57
C SER A 88 -10.06 3.40 0.76
N LYS A 89 -10.43 4.51 1.38
CA LYS A 89 -10.30 5.82 0.76
C LYS A 89 -8.91 6.37 1.03
N PHE A 90 -8.35 7.04 0.05
CA PHE A 90 -7.16 7.85 0.24
C PHE A 90 -7.45 8.96 1.27
N TYR A 91 -6.74 8.96 2.40
CA TYR A 91 -7.00 9.89 3.50
C TYR A 91 -6.06 11.11 3.51
N GLY A 92 -5.02 11.11 2.68
CA GLY A 92 -4.04 12.19 2.62
C GLY A 92 -2.97 12.07 3.71
N LEU A 93 -2.72 13.16 4.45
CA LEU A 93 -1.64 13.26 5.43
C LEU A 93 -2.20 13.22 6.85
N ARG A 94 -1.70 12.28 7.67
CA ARG A 94 -2.05 12.14 9.10
C ARG A 94 -0.81 12.05 9.96
N HIS A 95 -0.94 12.42 11.22
CA HIS A 95 0.12 12.39 12.23
C HIS A 95 -0.24 11.41 13.34
N PHE A 96 0.74 10.63 13.77
CA PHE A 96 0.60 9.63 14.83
C PHE A 96 1.77 9.64 15.79
N CYS A 97 1.55 9.06 16.97
CA CYS A 97 2.58 8.80 17.96
C CYS A 97 2.69 7.29 18.20
N CYS A 98 3.89 6.75 18.12
CA CYS A 98 4.18 5.36 18.47
C CYS A 98 4.13 5.15 20.00
N ASP A 99 4.08 3.88 20.42
CA ASP A 99 4.13 3.48 21.84
C ASP A 99 5.37 3.95 22.59
N ASN A 100 6.49 4.06 21.86
CA ASN A 100 7.75 4.55 22.41
C ASN A 100 7.84 6.09 22.46
N GLY A 101 6.75 6.81 22.17
CA GLY A 101 6.70 8.26 22.13
C GLY A 101 7.26 8.89 20.85
N ARG A 102 7.65 8.11 19.84
CA ARG A 102 8.16 8.63 18.57
C ARG A 102 7.00 9.05 17.67
N HIS A 103 7.04 10.26 17.18
CA HIS A 103 6.03 10.82 16.28
C HIS A 103 6.40 10.57 14.82
N PHE A 104 5.40 10.34 13.99
CA PHE A 104 5.55 10.12 12.55
C PHE A 104 4.32 10.61 11.79
N ILE A 105 4.49 10.85 10.51
CA ILE A 105 3.38 11.10 9.59
C ILE A 105 3.18 9.91 8.66
N THR A 106 1.95 9.72 8.24
CA THR A 106 1.57 8.74 7.24
C THR A 106 0.84 9.43 6.11
N PHE A 107 1.16 9.05 4.88
CA PHE A 107 0.52 9.56 3.68
C PHE A 107 0.01 8.39 2.84
N GLY A 108 -1.27 8.36 2.56
CA GLY A 108 -1.91 7.26 1.84
C GLY A 108 -3.43 7.32 1.94
N ASN A 109 -4.06 6.31 1.68
CA ASN A 109 -3.95 4.87 1.55
C ASN A 109 -3.82 4.49 0.06
N PHE A 110 -2.68 4.00 -0.39
CA PHE A 110 -2.45 3.61 -1.77
C PHE A 110 -2.94 2.19 -2.03
N VAL A 111 -3.51 1.94 -3.21
CA VAL A 111 -4.01 0.61 -3.58
C VAL A 111 -2.84 -0.35 -3.74
N GLY A 112 -2.79 -1.41 -2.93
CA GLY A 112 -1.66 -2.33 -2.86
C GLY A 112 -1.39 -3.12 -4.14
N GLU A 113 -2.42 -3.44 -4.91
CA GLU A 113 -2.33 -4.18 -6.18
C GLU A 113 -2.04 -3.28 -7.40
N HIS A 114 -2.03 -1.95 -7.23
CA HIS A 114 -1.77 -1.01 -8.31
C HIS A 114 -0.27 -0.86 -8.56
N ASN A 115 0.12 -0.79 -9.85
CA ASN A 115 1.47 -0.44 -10.23
C ASN A 115 1.64 1.08 -10.19
N TYR A 116 2.47 1.56 -9.29
CA TYR A 116 2.91 2.95 -9.21
C TYR A 116 4.35 3.03 -9.75
N LYS A 117 4.64 4.00 -10.60
CA LYS A 117 5.95 4.15 -11.22
C LYS A 117 6.53 5.52 -10.93
N GLU A 118 7.45 5.58 -9.98
CA GLU A 118 8.15 6.81 -9.60
C GLU A 118 7.18 7.96 -9.32
N GLU A 119 6.13 7.67 -8.56
CA GLU A 119 5.19 8.68 -8.09
C GLU A 119 5.89 9.67 -7.17
N LYS A 120 5.62 10.94 -7.37
CA LYS A 120 6.31 12.03 -6.67
C LYS A 120 5.44 12.68 -5.63
N ILE A 121 6.00 12.83 -4.45
CA ILE A 121 5.44 13.56 -3.32
C ILE A 121 6.43 14.69 -3.00
N THR A 122 5.97 15.92 -2.96
CA THR A 122 6.77 17.06 -2.52
C THR A 122 6.39 17.43 -1.10
N ILE A 123 7.36 17.44 -0.20
CA ILE A 123 7.21 17.90 1.18
C ILE A 123 7.66 19.36 1.22
N ASN A 124 6.78 20.25 1.63
CA ASN A 124 7.11 21.66 1.87
C ASN A 124 7.21 21.87 3.38
N TRP A 125 8.34 22.34 3.84
CA TRP A 125 8.65 22.45 5.26
C TRP A 125 8.04 23.67 5.94
N GLY A 126 7.63 24.67 5.17
CA GLY A 126 7.07 25.93 5.67
C GLY A 126 8.09 27.05 5.81
N ASP A 127 9.37 26.75 5.71
CA ASP A 127 10.50 27.70 5.75
C ASP A 127 10.94 28.17 4.34
N GLY A 128 10.25 27.71 3.30
CA GLY A 128 10.56 27.98 1.89
C GLY A 128 11.43 26.90 1.23
N THR A 129 11.82 25.87 1.96
CA THR A 129 12.51 24.70 1.42
C THR A 129 11.54 23.54 1.18
N SER A 130 11.96 22.57 0.38
CA SER A 130 11.17 21.39 0.07
C SER A 130 12.03 20.20 -0.26
N ASP A 131 11.51 19.00 0.02
CA ASP A 131 12.08 17.72 -0.34
C ASP A 131 11.18 16.92 -1.27
N GLU A 132 11.78 16.02 -2.05
CA GLU A 132 11.05 15.10 -2.92
C GLU A 132 11.13 13.67 -2.37
N VAL A 133 9.98 13.05 -2.17
CA VAL A 133 9.87 11.62 -1.93
C VAL A 133 9.27 10.96 -3.17
N THR A 134 9.96 9.97 -3.72
CA THR A 134 9.48 9.21 -4.87
C THR A 134 9.24 7.77 -4.44
N PHE A 135 8.11 7.21 -4.83
CA PHE A 135 7.83 5.80 -4.57
C PHE A 135 7.44 5.00 -5.82
N THR A 136 7.76 3.73 -5.78
CA THR A 136 7.37 2.75 -6.81
C THR A 136 6.73 1.56 -6.10
N ASN A 137 5.60 1.11 -6.59
CA ASN A 137 5.01 -0.19 -6.24
C ASN A 137 4.90 -1.01 -7.51
N LYS A 138 5.63 -2.11 -7.59
CA LYS A 138 5.64 -3.00 -8.74
C LYS A 138 5.01 -4.32 -8.38
N VAL A 139 3.89 -4.63 -9.01
CA VAL A 139 3.15 -5.87 -8.82
C VAL A 139 3.33 -6.75 -10.05
N ARG A 140 3.78 -7.97 -9.84
CA ARG A 140 3.91 -9.02 -10.86
C ARG A 140 3.03 -10.20 -10.52
N GLY A 141 2.42 -10.79 -11.53
CA GLY A 141 1.43 -11.86 -11.38
C GLY A 141 0.03 -11.34 -11.66
N GLY A 142 -0.96 -12.18 -11.47
CA GLY A 142 -2.36 -11.87 -11.72
C GLY A 142 -3.27 -13.02 -11.33
N SER A 143 -4.53 -12.96 -11.72
CA SER A 143 -5.57 -13.96 -11.36
C SER A 143 -5.26 -15.41 -11.72
N HIS A 144 -4.24 -15.64 -12.54
CA HIS A 144 -3.81 -17.01 -12.95
C HIS A 144 -2.51 -17.45 -12.26
N THR A 145 -1.98 -16.66 -11.31
CA THR A 145 -0.76 -16.99 -10.56
C THR A 145 -1.12 -17.23 -9.09
N PRO A 146 -0.56 -18.25 -8.44
CA PRO A 146 -0.88 -18.57 -7.04
C PRO A 146 -0.35 -17.53 -6.05
N LYS A 147 0.60 -16.68 -6.47
CA LYS A 147 1.23 -15.65 -5.63
C LYS A 147 1.55 -14.41 -6.45
N LEU A 148 1.31 -13.25 -5.87
CA LEU A 148 1.82 -11.98 -6.38
C LEU A 148 3.23 -11.73 -5.84
N ASP A 149 4.09 -11.20 -6.72
CA ASP A 149 5.38 -10.66 -6.34
C ASP A 149 5.27 -9.12 -6.29
N ILE A 150 5.41 -8.56 -5.09
CA ILE A 150 5.25 -7.13 -4.85
C ILE A 150 6.58 -6.57 -4.39
N THR A 151 7.09 -5.60 -5.15
CA THR A 151 8.31 -4.88 -4.81
C THR A 151 8.00 -3.40 -4.64
N ARG A 152 8.30 -2.85 -3.45
CA ARG A 152 8.18 -1.43 -3.14
C ARG A 152 9.54 -0.79 -2.98
N THR A 153 9.71 0.41 -3.51
CA THR A 153 10.93 1.19 -3.40
C THR A 153 10.57 2.63 -3.11
N ILE A 154 11.27 3.23 -2.16
CA ILE A 154 11.12 4.65 -1.80
C ILE A 154 12.48 5.33 -2.02
N LYS A 155 12.45 6.55 -2.51
CA LYS A 155 13.62 7.42 -2.64
C LYS A 155 13.30 8.75 -1.97
N HIS A 156 14.26 9.33 -1.29
CA HIS A 156 14.24 10.68 -0.75
C HIS A 156 15.30 11.50 -1.49
N ASN A 157 14.93 12.60 -2.12
CA ASN A 157 15.82 13.45 -2.94
C ASN A 157 16.65 12.61 -3.95
N GLY A 158 16.02 11.62 -4.59
CA GLY A 158 16.63 10.72 -5.57
C GLY A 158 17.45 9.57 -4.99
N GLN A 159 17.76 9.57 -3.70
CA GLN A 159 18.48 8.48 -3.03
C GLN A 159 17.52 7.43 -2.48
N LYS A 160 17.82 6.15 -2.72
CA LYS A 160 17.01 5.06 -2.14
C LYS A 160 17.11 5.10 -0.62
N VAL A 161 15.96 5.03 0.04
CA VAL A 161 15.86 4.90 1.49
C VAL A 161 15.31 3.52 1.86
N ASP A 162 15.86 2.96 2.93
CA ASP A 162 15.36 1.71 3.47
C ASP A 162 14.37 2.03 4.59
N ALA A 163 13.11 1.65 4.36
CA ALA A 163 12.08 1.74 5.38
C ALA A 163 12.21 0.52 6.31
N ASP A 164 13.04 0.64 7.34
CA ASP A 164 13.38 -0.45 8.26
C ASP A 164 12.86 -0.23 9.70
N ILE A 165 12.35 0.97 9.99
CA ILE A 165 11.79 1.29 11.31
C ILE A 165 10.39 0.72 11.41
N GLU A 166 10.22 -0.26 12.25
CA GLU A 166 8.92 -0.86 12.54
C GLU A 166 8.05 0.11 13.36
N ILE A 167 6.87 0.41 12.85
CA ILE A 167 5.88 1.23 13.53
C ILE A 167 5.02 0.30 14.37
N ILE A 168 5.21 0.35 15.69
CA ILE A 168 4.39 -0.36 16.66
C ILE A 168 3.41 0.64 17.25
N LEU A 169 2.16 0.55 16.86
CA LEU A 169 1.08 1.33 17.44
C LEU A 169 0.44 0.54 18.60
N ARG A 170 0.22 1.22 19.73
CA ARG A 170 -0.54 0.64 20.82
C ARG A 170 -1.97 0.33 20.37
N THR A 171 -2.33 -0.93 20.43
CA THR A 171 -3.70 -1.40 20.24
C THR A 171 -4.56 -1.01 21.46
N ILE A 172 -4.56 0.25 21.86
CA ILE A 172 -5.42 0.73 22.92
C ILE A 172 -6.65 1.36 22.27
N LEU A 173 -7.72 0.56 22.23
CA LEU A 173 -9.10 1.02 22.03
C LEU A 173 -9.36 1.78 20.70
N MET A 174 -8.86 1.29 19.60
CA MET A 174 -9.39 1.71 18.31
C MET A 174 -10.57 0.82 17.93
N GLU A 175 -11.73 1.42 17.73
CA GLU A 175 -12.98 0.73 17.36
C GLU A 175 -12.90 0.03 16.01
N ASN A 176 -11.85 0.31 15.21
CA ASN A 176 -11.64 -0.28 13.90
C ASN A 176 -10.20 -0.78 13.72
N PRO A 177 -9.97 -2.12 13.67
CA PRO A 177 -8.64 -2.69 13.47
C PRO A 177 -8.01 -2.39 12.09
N TYR A 178 -8.76 -1.79 11.17
CA TYR A 178 -8.27 -1.42 9.83
C TYR A 178 -7.76 0.03 9.75
N ASP A 179 -7.80 0.78 10.84
CA ASP A 179 -7.43 2.20 10.88
C ASP A 179 -5.95 2.45 11.25
N HIS A 180 -5.15 1.39 11.25
CA HIS A 180 -3.73 1.49 11.60
C HIS A 180 -2.87 1.67 10.34
N PRO A 181 -1.95 2.65 10.33
CA PRO A 181 -0.88 2.66 9.35
C PRO A 181 -0.03 1.41 9.57
N ASN A 182 -0.16 0.46 8.67
CA ASN A 182 0.66 -0.74 8.67
C ASN A 182 1.93 -0.48 7.88
N GLY A 183 3.07 -0.79 8.44
CA GLY A 183 4.29 -0.79 7.68
C GLY A 183 5.51 -0.27 8.43
N LYS A 184 6.52 0.02 7.65
CA LYS A 184 7.80 0.54 8.12
C LYS A 184 7.90 2.02 7.75
N ALA A 185 8.55 2.79 8.61
CA ALA A 185 8.88 4.18 8.34
C ALA A 185 10.35 4.34 7.95
N PHE A 186 10.65 5.44 7.30
CA PHE A 186 12.01 5.92 7.10
C PHE A 186 12.19 7.31 7.72
N VAL A 187 13.43 7.67 8.01
CA VAL A 187 13.78 8.96 8.59
C VAL A 187 14.17 9.93 7.49
N ILE A 188 13.66 11.15 7.59
CA ILE A 188 14.14 12.32 6.86
C ILE A 188 14.83 13.23 7.89
N VAL A 189 16.06 13.63 7.60
CA VAL A 189 16.78 14.65 8.36
C VAL A 189 16.60 15.97 7.63
N HIS A 190 15.95 16.93 8.30
CA HIS A 190 15.66 18.26 7.80
C HIS A 190 16.51 19.31 8.50
#